data_8d54a69db01826b034fb220cf0b915eb
#
_entry.id   8d54a69db01826b034fb220cf0b915eb
#
_cell.length_a   1.000
_cell.length_b   1.000
_cell.length_c   1.000
_cell.angle_alpha   90.00
_cell.angle_beta   90.00
_cell.angle_gamma   90.00
#
_symmetry.space_group_name_H-M   'P 1'
#
loop_
_entity.id
_entity.type
_entity.pdbx_description
1 polymer ?
#
loop_
_entity_poly.entity_id
_entity_poly.type
_entity_poly.pdbx_seq_one_letter_code
_entity_poly.pdbx_strand_id
1 'polypeptide(L)'
;MKSRSLLDSFNYAFDGVVYTLKTQRNMRLHFIATGLVLLASLIFKLTKLEILMLFITIAFVIVMEMVNTAIEVAVDLVTLEHHPLAAIAKNVAAGAVLVASTVAVFVGYLIFFPKLDPLIPMVIISLKKGPAYLTLIALVFTVVFTVAGKAVTKTGRPVQGGMPSGHTALASAAATVIFFLTRSGLVTGLALFLLVLVAESRVENKIHSPREVLFGGLLGFFITTLIFQLMG
;
A
#
# COMPACT_ATOMS: atom_id res chain seq x y z
N MET A 1 5.02 7.81 35.67
CA MET A 1 3.72 8.18 36.30
C MET A 1 3.17 6.95 36.99
N LYS A 2 2.84 7.03 38.30
CA LYS A 2 2.13 5.92 38.99
C LYS A 2 0.63 6.25 38.94
N SER A 3 -0.14 5.46 38.22
CA SER A 3 -1.61 5.57 38.28
C SER A 3 -2.10 5.15 39.66
N ARG A 4 -2.95 6.00 40.28
CA ARG A 4 -3.51 5.72 41.61
C ARG A 4 -4.83 4.94 41.52
N SER A 5 -5.42 4.86 40.32
CA SER A 5 -6.68 4.13 40.08
C SER A 5 -6.73 3.58 38.65
N LEU A 6 -7.64 2.64 38.40
CA LEU A 6 -7.91 2.15 37.03
C LEU A 6 -8.42 3.28 36.14
N LEU A 7 -9.20 4.22 36.65
CA LEU A 7 -9.70 5.39 35.92
C LEU A 7 -8.55 6.28 35.44
N ASP A 8 -7.52 6.51 36.28
CA ASP A 8 -6.34 7.28 35.86
C ASP A 8 -5.60 6.58 34.71
N SER A 9 -5.50 5.24 34.75
CA SER A 9 -4.87 4.48 33.67
C SER A 9 -5.61 4.62 32.36
N PHE A 10 -6.94 4.59 32.36
CA PHE A 10 -7.76 4.83 31.18
C PHE A 10 -7.60 6.27 30.67
N ASN A 11 -7.61 7.27 31.55
CA ASN A 11 -7.41 8.66 31.16
C ASN A 11 -6.04 8.84 30.44
N TYR A 12 -4.95 8.30 31.00
CA TYR A 12 -3.65 8.35 30.34
C TYR A 12 -3.62 7.64 28.99
N ALA A 13 -4.33 6.52 28.85
CA ALA A 13 -4.44 5.83 27.56
C ALA A 13 -5.19 6.70 26.53
N PHE A 14 -6.30 7.32 26.92
CA PHE A 14 -7.02 8.26 26.06
C PHE A 14 -6.17 9.46 25.68
N ASP A 15 -5.42 10.04 26.62
CA ASP A 15 -4.52 11.17 26.34
C ASP A 15 -3.48 10.78 25.27
N GLY A 16 -2.95 9.56 25.31
CA GLY A 16 -2.02 9.06 24.28
C GLY A 16 -2.67 9.00 22.89
N VAL A 17 -3.89 8.48 22.77
CA VAL A 17 -4.63 8.46 21.49
C VAL A 17 -4.89 9.88 20.99
N VAL A 18 -5.36 10.77 21.87
CA VAL A 18 -5.65 12.18 21.54
C VAL A 18 -4.38 12.92 21.14
N TYR A 19 -3.27 12.68 21.84
CA TYR A 19 -1.95 13.25 21.47
C TYR A 19 -1.56 12.86 20.06
N THR A 20 -1.58 11.57 19.72
CA THR A 20 -1.23 11.07 18.40
C THR A 20 -2.14 11.66 17.31
N LEU A 21 -3.45 11.72 17.58
CA LEU A 21 -4.42 12.29 16.64
C LEU A 21 -4.17 13.80 16.39
N LYS A 22 -3.79 14.56 17.42
CA LYS A 22 -3.51 16.00 17.29
C LYS A 22 -2.17 16.29 16.61
N THR A 23 -1.15 15.49 16.87
CA THR A 23 0.22 15.75 16.41
C THR A 23 0.50 15.09 15.06
N GLN A 24 -0.02 13.88 14.79
CA GLN A 24 0.32 13.12 13.59
C GLN A 24 -0.70 13.28 12.47
N ARG A 25 -0.20 13.70 11.30
CA ARG A 25 -1.02 13.81 10.08
C ARG A 25 -1.55 12.45 9.64
N ASN A 26 -0.72 11.40 9.68
CA ASN A 26 -1.07 10.06 9.25
C ASN A 26 -2.17 9.48 10.12
N MET A 27 -2.11 9.68 11.46
CA MET A 27 -3.17 9.25 12.38
C MET A 27 -4.54 9.84 11.99
N ARG A 28 -4.59 11.11 11.63
CA ARG A 28 -5.83 11.75 11.15
C ARG A 28 -6.36 11.12 9.88
N LEU A 29 -5.48 10.80 8.92
CA LEU A 29 -5.86 10.10 7.69
C LEU A 29 -6.38 8.68 7.98
N HIS A 30 -5.75 7.95 8.88
CA HIS A 30 -6.20 6.62 9.27
C HIS A 30 -7.57 6.66 9.97
N PHE A 31 -7.85 7.65 10.81
CA PHE A 31 -9.17 7.83 11.43
C PHE A 31 -10.26 8.16 10.39
N ILE A 32 -9.96 9.03 9.43
CA ILE A 32 -10.89 9.34 8.33
C ILE A 32 -11.15 8.08 7.49
N ALA A 33 -10.10 7.36 7.10
CA ALA A 33 -10.22 6.12 6.35
C ALA A 33 -11.03 5.07 7.13
N THR A 34 -10.80 4.94 8.43
CA THR A 34 -11.58 4.06 9.31
C THR A 34 -13.06 4.42 9.28
N GLY A 35 -13.41 5.70 9.42
CA GLY A 35 -14.80 6.16 9.33
C GLY A 35 -15.47 5.80 8.01
N LEU A 36 -14.76 6.01 6.89
CA LEU A 36 -15.25 5.65 5.56
C LEU A 36 -15.43 4.15 5.39
N VAL A 37 -14.48 3.33 5.85
CA VAL A 37 -14.55 1.87 5.80
C VAL A 37 -15.70 1.33 6.66
N LEU A 38 -15.92 1.88 7.85
CA LEU A 38 -17.03 1.49 8.70
C LEU A 38 -18.38 1.87 8.09
N LEU A 39 -18.50 3.05 7.48
CA LEU A 39 -19.70 3.42 6.73
C LEU A 39 -19.93 2.48 5.54
N ALA A 40 -18.89 2.17 4.78
CA ALA A 40 -18.98 1.22 3.69
C ALA A 40 -19.41 -0.18 4.19
N SER A 41 -18.93 -0.62 5.36
CA SER A 41 -19.30 -1.91 5.94
C SER A 41 -20.80 -2.04 6.21
N LEU A 42 -21.46 -0.94 6.56
CA LEU A 42 -22.92 -0.91 6.75
C LEU A 42 -23.67 -1.00 5.41
N ILE A 43 -23.17 -0.30 4.37
CA ILE A 43 -23.79 -0.27 3.04
C ILE A 43 -23.69 -1.65 2.37
N PHE A 44 -22.53 -2.29 2.43
CA PHE A 44 -22.24 -3.56 1.72
C PHE A 44 -22.65 -4.81 2.50
N LYS A 45 -23.31 -4.70 3.64
CA LYS A 45 -23.82 -5.82 4.45
C LYS A 45 -22.77 -6.93 4.66
N LEU A 46 -21.67 -6.56 5.27
CA LEU A 46 -20.55 -7.48 5.50
C LEU A 46 -20.96 -8.63 6.44
N THR A 47 -20.37 -9.79 6.23
CA THR A 47 -20.48 -10.94 7.14
C THR A 47 -19.75 -10.67 8.46
N LYS A 48 -20.09 -11.43 9.50
CA LYS A 48 -19.42 -11.32 10.82
C LYS A 48 -17.90 -11.50 10.72
N LEU A 49 -17.45 -12.42 9.87
CA LEU A 49 -16.02 -12.67 9.67
C LEU A 49 -15.32 -11.48 8.98
N GLU A 50 -15.94 -10.92 7.94
CA GLU A 50 -15.41 -9.74 7.24
C GLU A 50 -15.33 -8.52 8.18
N ILE A 51 -16.34 -8.31 9.03
CA ILE A 51 -16.33 -7.25 10.03
C ILE A 51 -15.19 -7.47 11.05
N LEU A 52 -15.00 -8.70 11.53
CA LEU A 52 -13.91 -9.04 12.44
C LEU A 52 -12.54 -8.78 11.81
N MET A 53 -12.35 -9.21 10.57
CA MET A 53 -11.11 -8.97 9.82
C MET A 53 -10.83 -7.47 9.64
N LEU A 54 -11.84 -6.68 9.29
CA LEU A 54 -11.70 -5.22 9.19
C LEU A 54 -11.32 -4.60 10.53
N PHE A 55 -11.99 -5.01 11.60
CA PHE A 55 -11.76 -4.46 12.93
C PHE A 55 -10.32 -4.72 13.41
N ILE A 56 -9.84 -5.95 13.24
CA ILE A 56 -8.45 -6.32 13.57
C ILE A 56 -7.47 -5.51 12.73
N THR A 57 -7.73 -5.38 11.43
CA THR A 57 -6.85 -4.65 10.51
C THR A 57 -6.78 -3.16 10.83
N ILE A 58 -7.92 -2.53 11.10
CA ILE A 58 -8.00 -1.12 11.52
C ILE A 58 -7.24 -0.91 12.83
N ALA A 59 -7.50 -1.76 13.83
CA ALA A 59 -6.83 -1.68 15.12
C ALA A 59 -5.31 -1.83 14.95
N PHE A 60 -4.86 -2.75 14.10
CA PHE A 60 -3.44 -2.96 13.83
C PHE A 60 -2.76 -1.71 13.23
N VAL A 61 -3.38 -1.06 12.24
CA VAL A 61 -2.85 0.19 11.65
C VAL A 61 -2.76 1.30 12.69
N ILE A 62 -3.82 1.50 13.47
CA ILE A 62 -3.85 2.54 14.53
C ILE A 62 -2.79 2.28 15.59
N VAL A 63 -2.65 1.04 16.05
CA VAL A 63 -1.63 0.65 17.04
C VAL A 63 -0.22 0.90 16.49
N MET A 64 0.04 0.54 15.24
CA MET A 64 1.36 0.76 14.64
C MET A 64 1.68 2.25 14.49
N GLU A 65 0.70 3.11 14.18
CA GLU A 65 0.90 4.57 14.14
C GLU A 65 1.17 5.15 15.54
N MET A 66 0.49 4.64 16.58
CA MET A 66 0.76 5.03 17.97
C MET A 66 2.17 4.60 18.41
N VAL A 67 2.61 3.40 18.05
CA VAL A 67 3.96 2.89 18.33
C VAL A 67 5.00 3.73 17.59
N ASN A 68 4.75 4.07 16.32
CA ASN A 68 5.63 4.97 15.56
C ASN A 68 5.79 6.31 16.28
N THR A 69 4.67 6.94 16.69
CA THR A 69 4.69 8.20 17.42
C THR A 69 5.47 8.09 18.74
N ALA A 70 5.28 7.01 19.48
CA ALA A 70 6.00 6.78 20.74
C ALA A 70 7.52 6.65 20.49
N ILE A 71 7.94 5.97 19.43
CA ILE A 71 9.35 5.85 19.04
C ILE A 71 9.91 7.21 18.62
N GLU A 72 9.17 8.01 17.84
CA GLU A 72 9.58 9.37 17.46
C GLU A 72 9.84 10.24 18.69
N VAL A 73 8.87 10.28 19.62
CA VAL A 73 9.01 11.03 20.87
C VAL A 73 10.16 10.53 21.72
N ALA A 74 10.34 9.21 21.84
CA ALA A 74 11.45 8.63 22.60
C ALA A 74 12.82 8.97 21.99
N VAL A 75 12.94 8.95 20.68
CA VAL A 75 14.16 9.34 19.97
C VAL A 75 14.45 10.83 20.16
N ASP A 76 13.42 11.68 20.09
CA ASP A 76 13.56 13.14 20.27
C ASP A 76 13.92 13.53 21.71
N LEU A 77 13.58 12.69 22.69
CA LEU A 77 14.06 12.85 24.07
C LEU A 77 15.56 12.59 24.22
N VAL A 78 16.14 11.73 23.35
CA VAL A 78 17.58 11.38 23.40
C VAL A 78 18.41 12.39 22.62
N THR A 79 17.94 12.80 21.44
CA THR A 79 18.66 13.77 20.59
C THR A 79 17.69 14.55 19.70
N LEU A 80 17.88 15.87 19.66
CA LEU A 80 17.21 16.77 18.71
C LEU A 80 18.09 17.04 17.49
N GLU A 81 19.38 16.69 17.56
CA GLU A 81 20.31 16.86 16.44
C GLU A 81 20.18 15.69 15.44
N HIS A 82 20.66 15.96 14.22
CA HIS A 82 20.65 14.92 13.18
C HIS A 82 21.67 13.83 13.51
N HIS A 83 21.16 12.68 13.98
CA HIS A 83 21.97 11.51 14.27
C HIS A 83 21.56 10.33 13.37
N PRO A 84 22.49 9.66 12.67
CA PRO A 84 22.17 8.59 11.71
C PRO A 84 21.33 7.45 12.30
N LEU A 85 21.66 7.01 13.54
CA LEU A 85 20.90 5.96 14.21
C LEU A 85 19.49 6.41 14.62
N ALA A 86 19.31 7.66 15.02
CA ALA A 86 18.01 8.24 15.30
C ALA A 86 17.12 8.25 14.03
N ALA A 87 17.70 8.63 12.89
CA ALA A 87 17.00 8.57 11.60
C ALA A 87 16.62 7.13 11.22
N ILE A 88 17.51 6.16 11.45
CA ILE A 88 17.21 4.73 11.19
C ILE A 88 16.04 4.27 12.07
N ALA A 89 16.06 4.57 13.37
CA ALA A 89 15.00 4.16 14.30
C ALA A 89 13.63 4.70 13.87
N LYS A 90 13.55 5.99 13.54
CA LYS A 90 12.33 6.63 13.03
C LYS A 90 11.87 6.02 11.69
N ASN A 91 12.80 5.77 10.76
CA ASN A 91 12.47 5.17 9.47
C ASN A 91 11.94 3.74 9.61
N VAL A 92 12.50 2.94 10.53
CA VAL A 92 12.01 1.58 10.82
C VAL A 92 10.60 1.62 11.40
N ALA A 93 10.35 2.52 12.35
CA ALA A 93 9.03 2.70 12.93
C ALA A 93 7.98 3.13 11.87
N ALA A 94 8.32 4.12 11.04
CA ALA A 94 7.46 4.52 9.91
C ALA A 94 7.26 3.39 8.90
N GLY A 95 8.28 2.55 8.66
CA GLY A 95 8.21 1.36 7.83
C GLY A 95 7.19 0.34 8.34
N ALA A 96 7.07 0.17 9.66
CA ALA A 96 6.07 -0.71 10.25
C ALA A 96 4.63 -0.22 9.98
N VAL A 97 4.40 1.10 10.05
CA VAL A 97 3.11 1.71 9.67
C VAL A 97 2.80 1.47 8.18
N LEU A 98 3.81 1.64 7.31
CA LEU A 98 3.66 1.39 5.87
C LEU A 98 3.24 -0.06 5.59
N VAL A 99 3.87 -1.04 6.24
CA VAL A 99 3.51 -2.46 6.12
C VAL A 99 2.08 -2.70 6.60
N ALA A 100 1.72 -2.19 7.78
CA ALA A 100 0.37 -2.33 8.33
C ALA A 100 -0.69 -1.73 7.40
N SER A 101 -0.44 -0.54 6.85
CA SER A 101 -1.34 0.15 5.93
C SER A 101 -1.47 -0.61 4.59
N THR A 102 -0.38 -1.21 4.11
CA THR A 102 -0.41 -2.05 2.90
C THR A 102 -1.30 -3.28 3.12
N VAL A 103 -1.17 -3.94 4.27
CA VAL A 103 -2.04 -5.07 4.65
C VAL A 103 -3.50 -4.61 4.74
N ALA A 104 -3.77 -3.42 5.29
CA ALA A 104 -5.12 -2.87 5.40
C ALA A 104 -5.76 -2.62 4.02
N VAL A 105 -5.00 -2.08 3.07
CA VAL A 105 -5.46 -1.94 1.67
C VAL A 105 -5.78 -3.29 1.05
N PHE A 106 -4.93 -4.30 1.30
CA PHE A 106 -5.13 -5.66 0.81
C PHE A 106 -6.41 -6.28 1.37
N VAL A 107 -6.61 -6.23 2.67
CA VAL A 107 -7.82 -6.78 3.33
C VAL A 107 -9.06 -6.04 2.84
N GLY A 108 -9.01 -4.71 2.77
CA GLY A 108 -10.11 -3.90 2.25
C GLY A 108 -10.47 -4.28 0.80
N TYR A 109 -9.47 -4.44 -0.07
CA TYR A 109 -9.69 -4.89 -1.44
C TYR A 109 -10.39 -6.26 -1.50
N LEU A 110 -9.89 -7.26 -0.75
CA LEU A 110 -10.48 -8.61 -0.74
C LEU A 110 -11.94 -8.61 -0.26
N ILE A 111 -12.28 -7.75 0.69
CA ILE A 111 -13.63 -7.67 1.27
C ILE A 111 -14.57 -6.89 0.36
N PHE A 112 -14.16 -5.74 -0.16
CA PHE A 112 -15.06 -4.83 -0.87
C PHE A 112 -15.13 -5.09 -2.38
N PHE A 113 -14.04 -5.57 -3.00
CA PHE A 113 -14.01 -5.78 -4.46
C PHE A 113 -15.13 -6.73 -4.94
N PRO A 114 -15.38 -7.91 -4.32
CA PRO A 114 -16.46 -8.79 -4.75
C PRO A 114 -17.87 -8.19 -4.60
N LYS A 115 -18.02 -7.16 -3.76
CA LYS A 115 -19.30 -6.49 -3.51
C LYS A 115 -19.52 -5.29 -4.44
N LEU A 116 -18.42 -4.72 -4.92
CA LEU A 116 -18.43 -3.65 -5.93
C LEU A 116 -18.61 -4.21 -7.35
N ASP A 117 -18.14 -5.42 -7.61
CA ASP A 117 -18.20 -6.07 -8.92
C ASP A 117 -19.63 -6.10 -9.53
N PRO A 118 -20.71 -6.41 -8.78
CA PRO A 118 -22.08 -6.35 -9.30
C PRO A 118 -22.59 -4.92 -9.55
N LEU A 119 -21.94 -3.91 -8.96
CA LEU A 119 -22.34 -2.50 -9.11
C LEU A 119 -21.65 -1.81 -10.28
N ILE A 120 -20.61 -2.43 -10.83
CA ILE A 120 -19.93 -1.96 -12.02
C ILE A 120 -20.82 -2.31 -13.22
N PRO A 121 -21.54 -1.34 -13.83
CA PRO A 121 -22.49 -1.68 -14.87
C PRO A 121 -21.79 -2.34 -16.04
N MET A 122 -22.46 -3.28 -16.64
CA MET A 122 -22.32 -4.05 -17.87
C MET A 122 -21.26 -3.66 -18.93
N VAL A 123 -20.52 -2.60 -18.77
CA VAL A 123 -19.48 -2.15 -19.69
C VAL A 123 -18.20 -3.01 -19.57
N ILE A 124 -18.07 -3.79 -18.48
CA ILE A 124 -16.96 -4.73 -18.29
C ILE A 124 -17.51 -6.18 -18.29
N ILE A 125 -18.43 -6.47 -19.17
CA ILE A 125 -18.88 -7.85 -19.41
C ILE A 125 -17.82 -8.55 -20.23
N SER A 126 -16.94 -9.24 -19.56
CA SER A 126 -16.11 -10.37 -19.96
C SER A 126 -14.76 -10.43 -19.24
N LEU A 127 -14.64 -9.83 -18.08
CA LEU A 127 -13.58 -10.22 -17.18
C LEU A 127 -13.92 -11.63 -16.69
N LYS A 128 -13.43 -12.66 -17.39
CA LYS A 128 -13.43 -14.02 -16.85
C LYS A 128 -12.83 -13.88 -15.45
N LYS A 129 -13.56 -14.40 -14.47
CA LYS A 129 -13.25 -14.34 -13.04
C LYS A 129 -11.84 -14.88 -12.76
N GLY A 130 -10.83 -14.11 -13.13
CA GLY A 130 -9.50 -14.31 -12.56
C GLY A 130 -9.61 -13.98 -11.08
N PRO A 131 -9.00 -14.78 -10.21
CA PRO A 131 -9.10 -14.52 -8.79
C PRO A 131 -8.54 -13.12 -8.49
N ALA A 132 -9.37 -12.24 -7.96
CA ALA A 132 -8.99 -10.84 -7.66
C ALA A 132 -7.74 -10.76 -6.77
N TYR A 133 -7.51 -11.79 -5.94
CA TYR A 133 -6.32 -11.89 -5.11
C TYR A 133 -5.02 -12.03 -5.91
N LEU A 134 -5.01 -12.68 -7.10
CA LEU A 134 -3.81 -12.78 -7.94
C LEU A 134 -3.36 -11.41 -8.44
N THR A 135 -4.32 -10.57 -8.85
CA THR A 135 -4.02 -9.19 -9.24
C THR A 135 -3.31 -8.45 -8.12
N LEU A 136 -3.86 -8.55 -6.92
CA LEU A 136 -3.31 -7.84 -5.78
C LEU A 136 -1.96 -8.41 -5.33
N ILE A 137 -1.80 -9.73 -5.31
CA ILE A 137 -0.52 -10.38 -5.04
C ILE A 137 0.53 -9.90 -6.04
N ALA A 138 0.20 -9.87 -7.35
CA ALA A 138 1.11 -9.41 -8.39
C ALA A 138 1.55 -7.95 -8.17
N LEU A 139 0.63 -7.05 -7.84
CA LEU A 139 0.95 -5.65 -7.56
C LEU A 139 1.81 -5.49 -6.30
N VAL A 140 1.47 -6.18 -5.21
CA VAL A 140 2.25 -6.14 -3.95
C VAL A 140 3.66 -6.67 -4.17
N PHE A 141 3.80 -7.84 -4.83
CA PHE A 141 5.13 -8.39 -5.14
C PHE A 141 5.92 -7.45 -6.03
N THR A 142 5.29 -6.82 -7.03
CA THR A 142 5.95 -5.82 -7.89
C THR A 142 6.51 -4.66 -7.07
N VAL A 143 5.75 -4.14 -6.08
CA VAL A 143 6.23 -3.09 -5.17
C VAL A 143 7.42 -3.60 -4.33
N VAL A 144 7.27 -4.76 -3.68
CA VAL A 144 8.32 -5.34 -2.83
C VAL A 144 9.62 -5.55 -3.61
N PHE A 145 9.54 -6.18 -4.79
CA PHE A 145 10.71 -6.42 -5.62
C PHE A 145 11.30 -5.13 -6.21
N THR A 146 10.48 -4.11 -6.48
CA THR A 146 10.97 -2.79 -6.88
C THR A 146 11.78 -2.14 -5.76
N VAL A 147 11.27 -2.15 -4.53
CA VAL A 147 11.98 -1.59 -3.37
C VAL A 147 13.25 -2.38 -3.07
N ALA A 148 13.17 -3.72 -3.10
CA ALA A 148 14.33 -4.58 -2.94
C ALA A 148 15.41 -4.33 -4.02
N GLY A 149 14.99 -4.20 -5.29
CA GLY A 149 15.88 -3.89 -6.41
C GLY A 149 16.60 -2.56 -6.22
N LYS A 150 15.90 -1.52 -5.78
CA LYS A 150 16.52 -0.22 -5.44
C LYS A 150 17.51 -0.32 -4.28
N ALA A 151 17.20 -1.11 -3.26
CA ALA A 151 18.10 -1.34 -2.13
C ALA A 151 19.39 -2.05 -2.57
N VAL A 152 19.30 -3.05 -3.47
CA VAL A 152 20.44 -3.78 -4.02
C VAL A 152 21.28 -2.90 -4.95
N THR A 153 20.65 -2.13 -5.83
CA THR A 153 21.35 -1.25 -6.77
C THR A 153 21.91 0.01 -6.13
N LYS A 154 21.52 0.28 -4.87
CA LYS A 154 21.91 1.50 -4.11
C LYS A 154 21.64 2.79 -4.90
N THR A 155 20.58 2.81 -5.71
CA THR A 155 20.23 3.93 -6.58
C THR A 155 18.90 4.55 -6.17
N GLY A 156 18.86 5.88 -6.12
CA GLY A 156 17.64 6.66 -5.82
C GLY A 156 17.11 6.47 -4.39
N ARG A 157 15.89 6.96 -4.20
CA ARG A 157 15.10 6.74 -2.98
C ARG A 157 14.01 5.69 -3.23
N PRO A 158 13.46 5.02 -2.21
CA PRO A 158 12.45 3.97 -2.40
C PRO A 158 11.28 4.38 -3.33
N VAL A 159 10.84 5.64 -3.23
CA VAL A 159 9.68 6.16 -3.98
C VAL A 159 10.09 7.14 -5.09
N GLN A 160 11.37 7.56 -5.18
CA GLN A 160 11.81 8.60 -6.11
C GLN A 160 13.16 8.26 -6.75
N GLY A 161 13.20 8.19 -8.08
CA GLY A 161 14.40 7.88 -8.85
C GLY A 161 14.90 6.45 -8.66
N GLY A 162 16.04 6.13 -9.25
CA GLY A 162 16.74 4.86 -9.09
C GLY A 162 16.15 3.67 -9.85
N MET A 163 16.91 2.59 -9.87
CA MET A 163 16.63 1.38 -10.66
C MET A 163 16.11 0.26 -9.76
N PRO A 164 14.97 -0.39 -10.11
CA PRO A 164 14.08 -0.14 -11.24
C PRO A 164 13.07 1.00 -11.02
N SER A 165 12.46 1.53 -12.12
CA SER A 165 11.35 2.50 -12.00
C SER A 165 10.09 1.85 -11.47
N GLY A 166 9.65 2.28 -10.28
CA GLY A 166 8.49 1.70 -9.61
C GLY A 166 7.16 1.97 -10.32
N HIS A 167 6.98 3.19 -10.84
CA HIS A 167 5.77 3.55 -11.59
C HIS A 167 5.64 2.73 -12.87
N THR A 168 6.74 2.53 -13.60
CA THR A 168 6.74 1.71 -14.82
C THR A 168 6.55 0.24 -14.49
N ALA A 169 7.11 -0.25 -13.38
CA ALA A 169 6.90 -1.62 -12.92
C ALA A 169 5.42 -1.89 -12.60
N LEU A 170 4.79 -0.99 -11.86
CA LEU A 170 3.36 -1.11 -11.54
C LEU A 170 2.46 -0.97 -12.78
N ALA A 171 2.75 -0.04 -13.68
CA ALA A 171 1.98 0.10 -14.92
C ALA A 171 2.12 -1.14 -15.81
N SER A 172 3.31 -1.73 -15.90
CA SER A 172 3.56 -2.99 -16.61
C SER A 172 2.86 -4.18 -15.97
N ALA A 173 2.91 -4.29 -14.65
CA ALA A 173 2.16 -5.31 -13.92
C ALA A 173 0.66 -5.20 -14.18
N ALA A 174 0.09 -4.00 -14.10
CA ALA A 174 -1.32 -3.76 -14.38
C ALA A 174 -1.70 -4.12 -15.82
N ALA A 175 -0.90 -3.72 -16.82
CA ALA A 175 -1.13 -4.08 -18.22
C ALA A 175 -1.07 -5.59 -18.45
N THR A 176 -0.16 -6.29 -17.78
CA THR A 176 -0.02 -7.75 -17.84
C THR A 176 -1.21 -8.45 -17.18
N VAL A 177 -1.69 -7.95 -16.03
CA VAL A 177 -2.94 -8.43 -15.40
C VAL A 177 -4.11 -8.28 -16.36
N ILE A 178 -4.27 -7.11 -16.98
CA ILE A 178 -5.33 -6.83 -17.95
C ILE A 178 -5.28 -7.82 -19.12
N PHE A 179 -4.09 -8.12 -19.63
CA PHE A 179 -3.90 -9.12 -20.69
C PHE A 179 -4.42 -10.51 -20.27
N PHE A 180 -4.01 -11.00 -19.08
CA PHE A 180 -4.44 -12.31 -18.59
C PHE A 180 -5.94 -12.39 -18.29
N LEU A 181 -6.52 -11.32 -17.76
CA LEU A 181 -7.93 -11.28 -17.38
C LEU A 181 -8.87 -11.08 -18.57
N THR A 182 -8.54 -10.19 -19.51
CA THR A 182 -9.46 -9.81 -20.58
C THR A 182 -9.31 -10.66 -21.83
N ARG A 183 -8.08 -11.10 -22.14
CA ARG A 183 -7.71 -11.75 -23.41
C ARG A 183 -8.20 -10.96 -24.65
N SER A 184 -8.41 -9.68 -24.51
CA SER A 184 -8.87 -8.76 -25.56
C SER A 184 -7.69 -7.97 -26.11
N GLY A 185 -7.42 -8.10 -27.39
CA GLY A 185 -6.34 -7.37 -28.04
C GLY A 185 -6.52 -5.84 -27.96
N LEU A 186 -7.75 -5.34 -28.07
CA LEU A 186 -8.06 -3.90 -27.95
C LEU A 186 -7.76 -3.39 -26.54
N VAL A 187 -8.26 -4.07 -25.51
CA VAL A 187 -8.07 -3.65 -24.11
C VAL A 187 -6.60 -3.75 -23.72
N THR A 188 -5.93 -4.81 -24.15
CA THR A 188 -4.48 -4.96 -23.93
C THR A 188 -3.70 -3.87 -24.65
N GLY A 189 -4.07 -3.53 -25.89
CA GLY A 189 -3.44 -2.45 -26.64
C GLY A 189 -3.56 -1.10 -25.94
N LEU A 190 -4.74 -0.78 -25.40
CA LEU A 190 -4.95 0.44 -24.61
C LEU A 190 -4.12 0.43 -23.30
N ALA A 191 -4.03 -0.72 -22.62
CA ALA A 191 -3.22 -0.85 -21.42
C ALA A 191 -1.73 -0.68 -21.69
N LEU A 192 -1.23 -1.23 -22.81
CA LEU A 192 0.15 -1.04 -23.26
C LEU A 192 0.41 0.42 -23.68
N PHE A 193 -0.55 1.08 -24.31
CA PHE A 193 -0.45 2.51 -24.62
C PHE A 193 -0.30 3.35 -23.34
N LEU A 194 -1.12 3.08 -22.31
CA LEU A 194 -0.99 3.74 -21.01
C LEU A 194 0.36 3.45 -20.34
N LEU A 195 0.86 2.22 -20.42
CA LEU A 195 2.20 1.87 -19.93
C LEU A 195 3.28 2.73 -20.61
N VAL A 196 3.20 2.89 -21.94
CA VAL A 196 4.14 3.72 -22.69
C VAL A 196 4.08 5.18 -22.23
N LEU A 197 2.88 5.75 -22.07
CA LEU A 197 2.70 7.11 -21.55
C LEU A 197 3.30 7.29 -20.15
N VAL A 198 3.10 6.31 -19.26
CA VAL A 198 3.74 6.34 -17.94
C VAL A 198 5.25 6.28 -18.06
N ALA A 199 5.79 5.41 -18.92
CA ALA A 199 7.21 5.25 -19.13
C ALA A 199 7.84 6.55 -19.66
N GLU A 200 7.23 7.14 -20.69
CA GLU A 200 7.65 8.41 -21.30
C GLU A 200 7.64 9.54 -20.27
N SER A 201 6.57 9.71 -19.53
CA SER A 201 6.46 10.72 -18.46
C SER A 201 7.59 10.62 -17.42
N ARG A 202 8.07 9.42 -17.11
CA ARG A 202 9.20 9.26 -16.16
C ARG A 202 10.53 9.66 -16.75
N VAL A 203 10.73 9.45 -18.04
CA VAL A 203 11.94 9.85 -18.77
C VAL A 203 11.95 11.35 -19.06
N GLU A 204 10.86 11.89 -19.59
CA GLU A 204 10.71 13.30 -19.95
C GLU A 204 10.93 14.22 -18.74
N ASN A 205 10.34 13.88 -17.60
CA ASN A 205 10.52 14.62 -16.35
C ASN A 205 11.91 14.40 -15.69
N LYS A 206 12.83 13.68 -16.34
CA LYS A 206 14.18 13.38 -15.84
C LYS A 206 14.21 12.73 -14.44
N ILE A 207 13.12 12.06 -14.05
CA ILE A 207 13.01 11.34 -12.78
C ILE A 207 13.73 9.99 -12.87
N HIS A 208 13.68 9.39 -14.08
CA HIS A 208 14.30 8.10 -14.37
C HIS A 208 15.00 8.11 -15.73
N SER A 209 16.09 7.36 -15.84
CA SER A 209 16.73 7.07 -17.12
C SER A 209 15.90 6.05 -17.94
N PRO A 210 16.06 6.01 -19.29
CA PRO A 210 15.40 5.00 -20.12
C PRO A 210 15.68 3.56 -19.66
N ARG A 211 16.88 3.30 -19.17
CA ARG A 211 17.27 1.98 -18.63
C ARG A 211 16.47 1.61 -17.39
N GLU A 212 16.32 2.54 -16.43
CA GLU A 212 15.55 2.31 -15.20
C GLU A 212 14.07 2.03 -15.50
N VAL A 213 13.52 2.70 -16.49
CA VAL A 213 12.15 2.52 -17.00
C VAL A 213 12.00 1.15 -17.66
N LEU A 214 12.93 0.76 -18.53
CA LEU A 214 12.93 -0.54 -19.18
C LEU A 214 13.00 -1.69 -18.16
N PHE A 215 13.92 -1.61 -17.20
CA PHE A 215 14.04 -2.63 -16.15
C PHE A 215 12.80 -2.67 -15.25
N GLY A 216 12.17 -1.52 -14.96
CA GLY A 216 10.90 -1.46 -14.25
C GLY A 216 9.79 -2.19 -15.02
N GLY A 217 9.65 -1.91 -16.31
CA GLY A 217 8.68 -2.58 -17.17
C GLY A 217 8.87 -4.10 -17.23
N LEU A 218 10.09 -4.56 -17.42
CA LEU A 218 10.43 -5.99 -17.40
C LEU A 218 10.12 -6.64 -16.06
N LEU A 219 10.47 -6.00 -14.94
CA LEU A 219 10.21 -6.51 -13.61
C LEU A 219 8.70 -6.74 -13.38
N GLY A 220 7.86 -5.73 -13.68
CA GLY A 220 6.42 -5.84 -13.52
C GLY A 220 5.81 -6.94 -14.41
N PHE A 221 6.26 -7.03 -15.67
CA PHE A 221 5.83 -8.07 -16.60
C PHE A 221 6.17 -9.47 -16.10
N PHE A 222 7.43 -9.73 -15.73
CA PHE A 222 7.87 -11.07 -15.33
C PHE A 222 7.25 -11.52 -14.03
N ILE A 223 7.18 -10.66 -13.00
CA ILE A 223 6.55 -11.00 -11.72
C ILE A 223 5.08 -11.37 -11.93
N THR A 224 4.35 -10.54 -12.66
CA THR A 224 2.92 -10.77 -12.90
C THR A 224 2.69 -12.04 -13.71
N THR A 225 3.48 -12.24 -14.78
CA THR A 225 3.39 -13.45 -15.61
C THR A 225 3.66 -14.69 -14.78
N LEU A 226 4.70 -14.70 -13.95
CA LEU A 226 5.06 -15.81 -13.09
C LEU A 226 3.91 -16.16 -12.12
N ILE A 227 3.33 -15.15 -11.46
CA ILE A 227 2.23 -15.34 -10.51
C ILE A 227 1.00 -15.93 -11.23
N PHE A 228 0.63 -15.39 -12.38
CA PHE A 228 -0.52 -15.89 -13.14
C PHE A 228 -0.28 -17.24 -13.79
N GLN A 229 0.95 -17.65 -14.09
CA GLN A 229 1.26 -18.97 -14.62
C GLN A 229 1.35 -20.05 -13.52
N LEU A 230 1.79 -19.69 -12.32
CA LEU A 230 1.94 -20.65 -11.21
C LEU A 230 0.64 -20.86 -10.44
N MET A 231 -0.25 -19.88 -10.37
CA MET A 231 -1.41 -19.86 -9.49
C MET A 231 -2.74 -19.65 -10.24
N GLY A 232 -2.72 -19.36 -11.53
CA GLY A 232 -3.89 -19.17 -12.41
C GLY A 232 -4.04 -20.36 -13.31
#